data_c964a184f04e33dc138b117c4f2efb22
#
_entry.id   c964a184f04e33dc138b117c4f2efb22
#
_cell.length_a   1.000
_cell.length_b   1.000
_cell.length_c   1.000
_cell.angle_alpha   90.00
_cell.angle_beta   90.00
_cell.angle_gamma   90.00
#
_symmetry.space_group_name_H-M   'P 1'
#
loop_
_entity.id
_entity.type
_entity.pdbx_description
1 polymer ?
#
loop_
_entity_poly.entity_id
_entity_poly.type
_entity_poly.pdbx_seq_one_letter_code
_entity_poly.pdbx_strand_id
1 'polypeptide(L)'
;MIKKHPKGLIAASLANMGERFGFYTMMAILVLFLEAKFGLSGKYSGLIYAVFYFSIYGFALVGGVIADKTRNYKGTILVGLFVMAVGYVVLAIPTPTPVPDQTLYLILTCIGLFTIAFGNGLFKGNLQALVGKMYDNPEYSKMRDSGFSLFYMFINVGAVFAPLIAVGVRNWWVVRHGFEYNSSLPALCHGYLNGALKPEALSQIRQYAGKTDLTEFAKNYLDVFNVGFQLAFGVAIIAMLISLLIYISNKKYFPGVDKKSEDSAASQDIKMDVHEIRQRMYALFAVFGVVIFFWFSFHQNGLTLTKFAKDYTDLSQIHVNVGITEIKGAEIFQSVNPLFVVLLTPVIMGIFGFLRNRGKEPSTPKKIAIGMFIAAMGFLIMVIGSYINHVPLYSAINPETGGTPLLDNERVTPFLLFGTYIVLTIAELFISPLGISFVSKVAPPQYQGVMQGGWLGATALGNQLLFIGAILYEKIPIWATWSVFVVACLISMTTMLLMLKWLERITK
;
A
#
# COMPACT_ATOMS: atom_id res chain seq x y z
N MET A 1 24.11 3.13 -13.13
CA MET A 1 22.83 3.81 -12.95
C MET A 1 22.81 4.59 -11.64
N ILE A 2 22.94 3.96 -10.49
CA ILE A 2 22.85 4.56 -9.13
C ILE A 2 23.87 5.70 -8.90
N LYS A 3 25.12 5.57 -9.38
CA LYS A 3 26.21 6.56 -9.16
C LYS A 3 25.95 7.95 -9.75
N LYS A 4 24.93 8.11 -10.59
CA LYS A 4 24.57 9.40 -11.23
C LYS A 4 23.52 10.20 -10.43
N HIS A 5 22.98 9.64 -9.35
CA HIS A 5 21.97 10.28 -8.51
C HIS A 5 22.58 10.94 -7.27
N PRO A 6 21.87 11.88 -6.63
CA PRO A 6 22.31 12.47 -5.36
C PRO A 6 22.57 11.39 -4.29
N LYS A 7 23.65 11.51 -3.52
CA LYS A 7 24.01 10.54 -2.48
C LYS A 7 22.89 10.32 -1.45
N GLY A 8 22.09 11.35 -1.16
CA GLY A 8 20.96 11.27 -0.25
C GLY A 8 19.81 10.39 -0.74
N LEU A 9 19.68 10.17 -2.06
CA LEU A 9 18.58 9.36 -2.60
C LEU A 9 18.58 7.93 -2.07
N ILE A 10 19.73 7.27 -2.09
CA ILE A 10 19.83 5.87 -1.63
C ILE A 10 19.52 5.76 -0.14
N ALA A 11 20.03 6.68 0.66
CA ALA A 11 19.73 6.71 2.10
C ALA A 11 18.24 6.95 2.37
N ALA A 12 17.60 7.88 1.66
CA ALA A 12 16.17 8.11 1.74
C ALA A 12 15.36 6.90 1.29
N SER A 13 15.79 6.24 0.21
CA SER A 13 15.13 5.03 -0.32
C SER A 13 15.22 3.85 0.64
N LEU A 14 16.38 3.62 1.25
CA LEU A 14 16.58 2.56 2.25
C LEU A 14 15.79 2.83 3.54
N ALA A 15 15.77 4.08 4.01
CA ALA A 15 14.95 4.45 5.16
C ALA A 15 13.45 4.25 4.87
N ASN A 16 13.00 4.62 3.66
CA ASN A 16 11.63 4.38 3.22
C ASN A 16 11.31 2.89 3.08
N MET A 17 12.24 2.09 2.56
CA MET A 17 12.10 0.64 2.45
C MET A 17 11.88 -0.01 3.83
N GLY A 18 12.69 0.36 4.83
CA GLY A 18 12.57 -0.18 6.19
C GLY A 18 11.24 0.22 6.85
N GLU A 19 10.82 1.48 6.68
CA GLU A 19 9.54 1.96 7.16
C GLU A 19 8.37 1.24 6.47
N ARG A 20 8.41 1.12 5.15
CA ARG A 20 7.40 0.40 4.38
C ARG A 20 7.35 -1.08 4.72
N PHE A 21 8.49 -1.73 4.94
CA PHE A 21 8.54 -3.09 5.42
C PHE A 21 7.79 -3.24 6.76
N GLY A 22 8.07 -2.39 7.75
CA GLY A 22 7.34 -2.41 9.03
C GLY A 22 5.84 -2.20 8.86
N PHE A 23 5.46 -1.25 8.00
CA PHE A 23 4.07 -0.97 7.69
C PHE A 23 3.33 -2.16 7.06
N TYR A 24 3.88 -2.77 6.01
CA TYR A 24 3.25 -3.91 5.34
C TYR A 24 3.27 -5.17 6.18
N THR A 25 4.28 -5.35 7.05
CA THR A 25 4.28 -6.42 8.07
C THR A 25 3.05 -6.33 8.97
N MET A 26 2.76 -5.15 9.50
CA MET A 26 1.59 -4.90 10.34
C MET A 26 0.28 -5.05 9.57
N MET A 27 0.19 -4.42 8.38
CA MET A 27 -1.04 -4.45 7.57
C MET A 27 -1.46 -5.86 7.17
N ALA A 28 -0.51 -6.75 6.90
CA ALA A 28 -0.79 -8.13 6.51
C ALA A 28 -1.49 -8.95 7.60
N ILE A 29 -1.31 -8.59 8.87
CA ILE A 29 -1.81 -9.36 10.01
C ILE A 29 -2.81 -8.60 10.88
N LEU A 30 -3.03 -7.30 10.66
CA LEU A 30 -3.80 -6.43 11.56
C LEU A 30 -5.22 -6.92 11.81
N VAL A 31 -5.97 -7.28 10.77
CA VAL A 31 -7.37 -7.74 10.90
C VAL A 31 -7.43 -9.03 11.73
N LEU A 32 -6.61 -10.01 11.38
CA LEU A 32 -6.53 -11.28 12.09
C LEU A 32 -6.09 -11.10 13.55
N PHE A 33 -5.17 -10.17 13.81
CA PHE A 33 -4.76 -9.81 15.17
C PHE A 33 -5.93 -9.24 15.98
N LEU A 34 -6.72 -8.33 15.42
CA LEU A 34 -7.88 -7.76 16.10
C LEU A 34 -8.94 -8.82 16.41
N GLU A 35 -9.18 -9.72 15.47
CA GLU A 35 -10.13 -10.83 15.64
C GLU A 35 -9.62 -11.84 16.68
N ALA A 36 -8.37 -12.26 16.60
CA ALA A 36 -7.79 -13.25 17.51
C ALA A 36 -7.60 -12.70 18.92
N LYS A 37 -7.17 -11.45 19.09
CA LYS A 37 -6.93 -10.86 20.41
C LYS A 37 -8.22 -10.51 21.14
N PHE A 38 -9.18 -9.91 20.45
CA PHE A 38 -10.38 -9.32 21.04
C PHE A 38 -11.68 -10.08 20.74
N GLY A 39 -11.64 -11.12 19.91
CA GLY A 39 -12.85 -11.80 19.47
C GLY A 39 -13.80 -10.90 18.66
N LEU A 40 -13.27 -9.88 17.98
CA LEU A 40 -14.10 -8.98 17.18
C LEU A 40 -14.65 -9.68 15.95
N SER A 41 -15.87 -9.33 15.58
CA SER A 41 -16.40 -9.74 14.27
C SER A 41 -15.66 -9.03 13.13
N GLY A 42 -15.65 -9.64 11.94
CA GLY A 42 -15.04 -9.05 10.74
C GLY A 42 -15.54 -7.64 10.41
N LYS A 43 -16.79 -7.30 10.82
CA LYS A 43 -17.35 -5.95 10.67
C LYS A 43 -16.57 -4.91 11.52
N TYR A 44 -16.30 -5.21 12.78
CA TYR A 44 -15.63 -4.27 13.69
C TYR A 44 -14.13 -4.20 13.43
N SER A 45 -13.48 -5.34 13.17
CA SER A 45 -12.07 -5.37 12.78
C SER A 45 -11.84 -4.64 11.45
N GLY A 46 -12.73 -4.84 10.47
CA GLY A 46 -12.71 -4.11 9.21
C GLY A 46 -12.93 -2.61 9.35
N LEU A 47 -13.82 -2.18 10.28
CA LEU A 47 -14.02 -0.76 10.56
C LEU A 47 -12.76 -0.11 11.15
N ILE A 48 -12.13 -0.74 12.14
CA ILE A 48 -10.87 -0.25 12.74
C ILE A 48 -9.78 -0.15 11.66
N TYR A 49 -9.65 -1.18 10.82
CA TYR A 49 -8.73 -1.18 9.69
C TYR A 49 -9.00 -0.01 8.73
N ALA A 50 -10.24 0.23 8.34
CA ALA A 50 -10.62 1.30 7.41
C ALA A 50 -10.34 2.68 7.99
N VAL A 51 -10.69 2.93 9.27
CA VAL A 51 -10.41 4.20 9.95
C VAL A 51 -8.91 4.42 10.08
N PHE A 52 -8.15 3.40 10.44
CA PHE A 52 -6.69 3.46 10.50
C PHE A 52 -6.10 3.81 9.13
N TYR A 53 -6.50 3.11 8.08
CA TYR A 53 -6.00 3.32 6.72
C TYR A 53 -6.32 4.73 6.21
N PHE A 54 -7.53 5.22 6.47
CA PHE A 54 -7.92 6.61 6.15
C PHE A 54 -7.06 7.63 6.91
N SER A 55 -6.80 7.37 8.19
CA SER A 55 -6.01 8.28 9.05
C SER A 55 -4.59 8.49 8.54
N ILE A 56 -3.96 7.45 7.97
CA ILE A 56 -2.62 7.52 7.36
C ILE A 56 -2.55 8.62 6.29
N TYR A 57 -3.54 8.67 5.42
CA TYR A 57 -3.59 9.65 4.33
C TYR A 57 -4.03 11.02 4.82
N GLY A 58 -4.98 11.09 5.76
CA GLY A 58 -5.42 12.33 6.38
C GLY A 58 -4.26 13.04 7.11
N PHE A 59 -3.49 12.29 7.89
CA PHE A 59 -2.31 12.85 8.57
C PHE A 59 -1.16 13.20 7.65
N ALA A 60 -1.09 12.67 6.43
CA ALA A 60 -0.09 13.09 5.46
C ALA A 60 -0.25 14.58 5.08
N LEU A 61 -1.49 15.08 4.98
CA LEU A 61 -1.75 16.52 4.80
C LEU A 61 -1.30 17.34 6.01
N VAL A 62 -1.61 16.88 7.22
CA VAL A 62 -1.19 17.54 8.46
C VAL A 62 0.33 17.59 8.56
N GLY A 63 1.00 16.47 8.30
CA GLY A 63 2.46 16.38 8.29
C GLY A 63 3.11 17.30 7.25
N GLY A 64 2.50 17.43 6.07
CA GLY A 64 2.93 18.38 5.04
C GLY A 64 2.84 19.84 5.53
N VAL A 65 1.69 20.22 6.11
CA VAL A 65 1.51 21.57 6.69
C VAL A 65 2.55 21.88 7.78
N ILE A 66 2.83 20.92 8.67
CA ILE A 66 3.82 21.09 9.74
C ILE A 66 5.21 21.32 9.13
N ALA A 67 5.62 20.49 8.17
CA ALA A 67 6.94 20.59 7.54
C ALA A 67 7.10 21.88 6.73
N ASP A 68 6.07 22.28 5.99
CA ASP A 68 6.11 23.51 5.17
C ASP A 68 6.14 24.77 6.06
N LYS A 69 5.33 24.82 7.14
CA LYS A 69 5.33 25.97 8.09
C LYS A 69 6.61 26.05 8.89
N THR A 70 7.15 24.93 9.34
CA THR A 70 8.41 24.90 10.12
C THR A 70 9.65 24.97 9.26
N ARG A 71 9.50 24.79 7.93
CA ARG A 71 10.61 24.63 6.95
C ARG A 71 11.62 23.54 7.36
N ASN A 72 11.23 22.63 8.26
CA ASN A 72 12.09 21.61 8.83
C ASN A 72 11.66 20.18 8.43
N TYR A 73 11.75 19.85 7.16
CA TYR A 73 11.43 18.51 6.64
C TYR A 73 12.23 17.41 7.34
N LYS A 74 13.54 17.66 7.59
CA LYS A 74 14.42 16.66 8.24
C LYS A 74 13.96 16.33 9.66
N GLY A 75 13.59 17.33 10.43
CA GLY A 75 13.09 17.17 11.79
C GLY A 75 11.73 16.48 11.80
N THR A 76 10.81 16.89 10.92
CA THR A 76 9.46 16.32 10.81
C THR A 76 9.52 14.82 10.44
N ILE A 77 10.38 14.43 9.50
CA ILE A 77 10.61 13.04 9.11
C ILE A 77 11.16 12.23 10.29
N LEU A 78 12.16 12.78 11.02
CA LEU A 78 12.76 12.12 12.17
C LEU A 78 11.74 11.86 13.28
N VAL A 79 10.94 12.88 13.62
CA VAL A 79 9.85 12.75 14.60
C VAL A 79 8.82 11.72 14.13
N GLY A 80 8.48 11.71 12.83
CA GLY A 80 7.57 10.73 12.26
C GLY A 80 8.06 9.29 12.44
N LEU A 81 9.32 9.00 12.14
CA LEU A 81 9.93 7.67 12.34
C LEU A 81 9.91 7.25 13.83
N PHE A 82 10.24 8.18 14.72
CA PHE A 82 10.22 7.91 16.16
C PHE A 82 8.80 7.63 16.67
N VAL A 83 7.84 8.45 16.29
CA VAL A 83 6.42 8.29 16.67
C VAL A 83 5.86 6.95 16.16
N MET A 84 6.19 6.57 14.92
CA MET A 84 5.80 5.25 14.40
C MET A 84 6.41 4.12 15.22
N ALA A 85 7.70 4.19 15.57
CA ALA A 85 8.36 3.17 16.38
C ALA A 85 7.66 3.01 17.74
N VAL A 86 7.28 4.10 18.40
CA VAL A 86 6.51 4.08 19.65
C VAL A 86 5.15 3.39 19.45
N GLY A 87 4.43 3.69 18.37
CA GLY A 87 3.16 3.04 18.07
C GLY A 87 3.29 1.53 17.86
N TYR A 88 4.33 1.07 17.17
CA TYR A 88 4.61 -0.37 17.02
C TYR A 88 4.96 -1.03 18.35
N VAL A 89 5.71 -0.35 19.23
CA VAL A 89 5.99 -0.86 20.60
C VAL A 89 4.70 -1.07 21.35
N VAL A 90 3.75 -0.13 21.30
CA VAL A 90 2.43 -0.26 21.96
C VAL A 90 1.68 -1.50 21.45
N LEU A 91 1.69 -1.77 20.15
CA LEU A 91 1.04 -2.96 19.57
C LEU A 91 1.75 -4.26 19.97
N ALA A 92 3.06 -4.24 20.13
CA ALA A 92 3.89 -5.40 20.44
C ALA A 92 3.91 -5.75 21.95
N ILE A 93 3.36 -4.92 22.84
CA ILE A 93 3.32 -5.20 24.29
C ILE A 93 2.60 -6.54 24.52
N PRO A 94 3.26 -7.52 25.14
CA PRO A 94 2.63 -8.78 25.48
C PRO A 94 1.46 -8.58 26.45
N THR A 95 0.35 -9.19 26.12
CA THR A 95 -0.85 -9.15 26.97
C THR A 95 -1.50 -10.52 26.94
N PRO A 96 -1.94 -11.08 28.09
CA PRO A 96 -2.63 -12.36 28.13
C PRO A 96 -3.87 -12.34 27.24
N THR A 97 -4.17 -13.46 26.62
CA THR A 97 -5.38 -13.64 25.80
C THR A 97 -6.14 -14.87 26.30
N PRO A 98 -7.45 -14.77 26.61
CA PRO A 98 -8.32 -13.59 26.51
C PRO A 98 -7.89 -12.39 27.38
N VAL A 99 -8.05 -11.18 26.83
CA VAL A 99 -7.61 -9.95 27.53
C VAL A 99 -8.46 -9.70 28.79
N PRO A 100 -7.84 -9.29 29.91
CA PRO A 100 -8.56 -9.06 31.17
C PRO A 100 -9.62 -7.96 31.08
N ASP A 101 -9.33 -6.88 30.34
CA ASP A 101 -10.24 -5.77 30.08
C ASP A 101 -10.23 -5.46 28.59
N GLN A 102 -11.24 -5.97 27.88
CA GLN A 102 -11.36 -5.83 26.43
C GLN A 102 -11.40 -4.37 26.00
N THR A 103 -12.12 -3.52 26.73
CA THR A 103 -12.28 -2.10 26.38
C THR A 103 -10.96 -1.35 26.49
N LEU A 104 -10.27 -1.52 27.62
CA LEU A 104 -8.98 -0.87 27.87
C LEU A 104 -7.93 -1.25 26.82
N TYR A 105 -7.76 -2.56 26.59
CA TYR A 105 -6.75 -3.05 25.64
C TYR A 105 -7.09 -2.72 24.18
N LEU A 106 -8.38 -2.66 23.82
CA LEU A 106 -8.81 -2.21 22.51
C LEU A 106 -8.50 -0.71 22.30
N ILE A 107 -8.78 0.13 23.30
CA ILE A 107 -8.42 1.56 23.26
C ILE A 107 -6.91 1.73 23.13
N LEU A 108 -6.10 1.00 23.90
CA LEU A 108 -4.63 1.07 23.80
C LEU A 108 -4.15 0.64 22.40
N THR A 109 -4.75 -0.41 21.84
CA THR A 109 -4.46 -0.85 20.47
C THR A 109 -4.81 0.24 19.45
N CYS A 110 -5.99 0.87 19.56
CA CYS A 110 -6.38 1.98 18.70
C CYS A 110 -5.46 3.20 18.85
N ILE A 111 -5.01 3.52 20.06
CA ILE A 111 -4.01 4.57 20.32
C ILE A 111 -2.70 4.23 19.62
N GLY A 112 -2.23 2.98 19.70
CA GLY A 112 -1.03 2.51 18.99
C GLY A 112 -1.16 2.69 17.47
N LEU A 113 -2.29 2.25 16.89
CA LEU A 113 -2.59 2.42 15.48
C LEU A 113 -2.65 3.91 15.07
N PHE A 114 -3.31 4.73 15.87
CA PHE A 114 -3.41 6.17 15.62
C PHE A 114 -2.03 6.85 15.68
N THR A 115 -1.19 6.44 16.62
CA THR A 115 0.20 6.90 16.77
C THR A 115 1.03 6.52 15.52
N ILE A 116 0.88 5.30 15.02
CA ILE A 116 1.53 4.87 13.76
C ILE A 116 1.04 5.73 12.59
N ALA A 117 -0.28 5.94 12.47
CA ALA A 117 -0.85 6.72 11.38
C ALA A 117 -0.36 8.17 11.40
N PHE A 118 -0.30 8.79 12.59
CA PHE A 118 0.21 10.14 12.75
C PHE A 118 1.69 10.24 12.39
N GLY A 119 2.53 9.33 12.91
CA GLY A 119 3.95 9.25 12.56
C GLY A 119 4.17 9.05 11.06
N ASN A 120 3.39 8.19 10.42
CA ASN A 120 3.42 7.99 8.97
C ASN A 120 3.06 9.26 8.19
N GLY A 121 2.06 10.01 8.66
CA GLY A 121 1.70 11.30 8.09
C GLY A 121 2.84 12.32 8.14
N LEU A 122 3.60 12.36 9.25
CA LEU A 122 4.79 13.21 9.36
C LEU A 122 5.94 12.75 8.45
N PHE A 123 6.02 11.46 8.14
CA PHE A 123 7.14 10.87 7.41
C PHE A 123 6.93 10.88 5.89
N LYS A 124 5.84 10.27 5.40
CA LYS A 124 5.72 9.81 4.00
C LYS A 124 5.76 10.94 2.98
N GLY A 125 4.87 11.91 3.08
CA GLY A 125 4.80 13.04 2.14
C GLY A 125 6.05 13.92 2.22
N ASN A 126 6.57 14.12 3.42
CA ASN A 126 7.73 14.96 3.67
C ASN A 126 9.04 14.33 3.16
N LEU A 127 9.18 13.00 3.22
CA LEU A 127 10.31 12.31 2.61
C LEU A 127 10.28 12.44 1.09
N GLN A 128 9.10 12.35 0.47
CA GLN A 128 8.92 12.58 -0.97
C GLN A 128 9.31 14.01 -1.35
N ALA A 129 8.89 15.00 -0.56
CA ALA A 129 9.28 16.39 -0.75
C ALA A 129 10.80 16.60 -0.60
N LEU A 130 11.41 15.95 0.40
CA LEU A 130 12.86 15.99 0.63
C LEU A 130 13.64 15.39 -0.55
N VAL A 131 13.20 14.25 -1.07
CA VAL A 131 13.78 13.62 -2.28
C VAL A 131 13.63 14.57 -3.47
N GLY A 132 12.47 15.19 -3.64
CA GLY A 132 12.25 16.20 -4.69
C GLY A 132 13.27 17.33 -4.64
N LYS A 133 13.53 17.88 -3.46
CA LYS A 133 14.51 18.96 -3.25
C LYS A 133 15.96 18.57 -3.61
N MET A 134 16.32 17.28 -3.55
CA MET A 134 17.64 16.82 -4.02
C MET A 134 17.83 17.01 -5.53
N TYR A 135 16.71 17.07 -6.28
CA TYR A 135 16.69 17.24 -7.73
C TYR A 135 16.47 18.68 -8.18
N ASP A 136 16.38 19.63 -7.26
CA ASP A 136 16.37 21.08 -7.59
C ASP A 136 17.75 21.56 -8.05
N ASN A 137 18.81 20.82 -7.72
CA ASN A 137 20.15 21.05 -8.28
C ASN A 137 20.14 20.78 -9.80
N PRO A 138 20.60 21.75 -10.64
CA PRO A 138 20.65 21.61 -12.10
C PRO A 138 21.40 20.36 -12.58
N GLU A 139 22.41 19.90 -11.85
CA GLU A 139 23.18 18.67 -12.16
C GLU A 139 22.28 17.43 -12.21
N TYR A 140 21.28 17.34 -11.32
CA TYR A 140 20.43 16.16 -11.16
C TYR A 140 19.02 16.33 -11.71
N SER A 141 18.61 17.55 -12.04
CA SER A 141 17.21 17.87 -12.40
C SER A 141 16.63 17.02 -13.52
N LYS A 142 17.44 16.73 -14.54
CA LYS A 142 17.05 15.88 -15.70
C LYS A 142 16.79 14.42 -15.33
N MET A 143 17.25 13.96 -14.15
CA MET A 143 17.12 12.57 -13.70
C MET A 143 16.07 12.42 -12.60
N ARG A 144 15.28 13.46 -12.31
CA ARG A 144 14.27 13.47 -11.24
C ARG A 144 13.29 12.31 -11.39
N ASP A 145 12.71 12.09 -12.57
CA ASP A 145 11.78 10.98 -12.83
C ASP A 145 12.41 9.61 -12.54
N SER A 146 13.65 9.39 -13.00
CA SER A 146 14.40 8.16 -12.71
C SER A 146 14.70 8.00 -11.22
N GLY A 147 14.99 9.10 -10.54
CA GLY A 147 15.20 9.10 -9.09
C GLY A 147 13.97 8.69 -8.31
N PHE A 148 12.80 9.20 -8.67
CA PHE A 148 11.56 8.79 -8.05
C PHE A 148 11.16 7.36 -8.41
N SER A 149 11.47 6.88 -9.61
CA SER A 149 11.28 5.46 -9.99
C SER A 149 12.15 4.54 -9.12
N LEU A 150 13.41 4.89 -8.90
CA LEU A 150 14.32 4.15 -8.03
C LEU A 150 13.82 4.17 -6.56
N PHE A 151 13.44 5.36 -6.07
CA PHE A 151 12.86 5.53 -4.73
C PHE A 151 11.62 4.65 -4.53
N TYR A 152 10.73 4.60 -5.53
CA TYR A 152 9.52 3.79 -5.53
C TYR A 152 9.81 2.28 -5.57
N MET A 153 10.81 1.86 -6.32
CA MET A 153 11.24 0.46 -6.36
C MET A 153 11.62 -0.05 -4.95
N PHE A 154 12.34 0.75 -4.16
CA PHE A 154 12.73 0.36 -2.80
C PHE A 154 11.53 0.20 -1.86
N ILE A 155 10.46 0.98 -2.04
CA ILE A 155 9.18 0.77 -1.32
C ILE A 155 8.68 -0.65 -1.56
N ASN A 156 8.68 -1.09 -2.80
CA ASN A 156 8.13 -2.38 -3.20
C ASN A 156 9.04 -3.55 -2.81
N VAL A 157 10.36 -3.36 -2.73
CA VAL A 157 11.24 -4.37 -2.13
C VAL A 157 10.81 -4.67 -0.70
N GLY A 158 10.51 -3.65 0.10
CA GLY A 158 9.94 -3.84 1.45
C GLY A 158 8.60 -4.56 1.42
N ALA A 159 7.71 -4.20 0.48
CA ALA A 159 6.37 -4.76 0.37
C ALA A 159 6.34 -6.25 -0.02
N VAL A 160 7.30 -6.74 -0.83
CA VAL A 160 7.38 -8.17 -1.23
C VAL A 160 7.63 -9.07 -0.03
N PHE A 161 8.59 -8.72 0.82
CA PHE A 161 9.05 -9.58 1.90
C PHE A 161 8.25 -9.44 3.19
N ALA A 162 7.64 -8.30 3.44
CA ALA A 162 6.99 -7.99 4.71
C ALA A 162 5.86 -8.97 5.09
N PRO A 163 4.87 -9.26 4.21
CA PRO A 163 3.81 -10.22 4.53
C PRO A 163 4.34 -11.63 4.77
N LEU A 164 5.32 -12.07 3.99
CA LEU A 164 5.92 -13.40 4.11
C LEU A 164 6.61 -13.57 5.47
N ILE A 165 7.35 -12.55 5.92
CA ILE A 165 8.04 -12.58 7.21
C ILE A 165 7.03 -12.46 8.35
N ALA A 166 5.99 -11.63 8.24
CA ALA A 166 4.95 -11.51 9.24
C ALA A 166 4.25 -12.85 9.51
N VAL A 167 3.80 -13.51 8.44
CA VAL A 167 3.14 -14.82 8.48
C VAL A 167 4.12 -15.89 8.94
N GLY A 168 5.33 -15.89 8.41
CA GLY A 168 6.37 -16.85 8.77
C GLY A 168 6.71 -16.84 10.26
N VAL A 169 6.94 -15.67 10.84
CA VAL A 169 7.26 -15.52 12.28
C VAL A 169 6.08 -15.95 13.15
N ARG A 170 4.85 -15.52 12.81
CA ARG A 170 3.65 -15.93 13.53
C ARG A 170 3.47 -17.46 13.51
N ASN A 171 3.51 -18.06 12.33
CA ASN A 171 3.28 -19.49 12.19
C ASN A 171 4.40 -20.32 12.82
N TRP A 172 5.67 -19.88 12.69
CA TRP A 172 6.79 -20.51 13.37
C TRP A 172 6.57 -20.59 14.89
N TRP A 173 6.08 -19.51 15.50
CA TRP A 173 5.78 -19.48 16.93
C TRP A 173 4.67 -20.45 17.32
N VAL A 174 3.57 -20.46 16.56
CA VAL A 174 2.41 -21.34 16.79
C VAL A 174 2.82 -22.81 16.71
N VAL A 175 3.56 -23.19 15.64
CA VAL A 175 4.05 -24.57 15.44
C VAL A 175 5.05 -24.98 16.53
N ARG A 176 5.95 -24.08 16.95
CA ARG A 176 6.92 -24.34 18.01
C ARG A 176 6.25 -24.67 19.36
N HIS A 177 5.04 -24.17 19.59
CA HIS A 177 4.26 -24.44 20.80
C HIS A 177 3.28 -25.62 20.63
N GLY A 178 3.44 -26.43 19.58
CA GLY A 178 2.68 -27.66 19.37
C GLY A 178 1.29 -27.47 18.79
N PHE A 179 0.98 -26.28 18.25
CA PHE A 179 -0.29 -26.00 17.59
C PHE A 179 -0.14 -25.92 16.08
N GLU A 180 -1.21 -26.29 15.36
CA GLU A 180 -1.32 -26.01 13.94
C GLU A 180 -1.93 -24.63 13.71
N TYR A 181 -1.42 -23.95 12.68
CA TYR A 181 -2.02 -22.69 12.25
C TYR A 181 -3.38 -22.91 11.61
N ASN A 182 -4.41 -22.32 12.18
CA ASN A 182 -5.74 -22.27 11.61
C ASN A 182 -6.36 -20.89 11.84
N SER A 183 -6.71 -20.19 10.76
CA SER A 183 -7.24 -18.83 10.81
C SER A 183 -8.63 -18.72 11.45
N SER A 184 -9.44 -19.78 11.42
CA SER A 184 -10.78 -19.82 12.00
C SER A 184 -10.81 -20.23 13.47
N LEU A 185 -9.75 -20.89 13.95
CA LEU A 185 -9.70 -21.46 15.30
C LEU A 185 -9.77 -20.39 16.41
N PRO A 186 -9.15 -19.18 16.29
CA PRO A 186 -9.35 -18.12 17.28
C PRO A 186 -10.81 -17.73 17.49
N ALA A 187 -11.58 -17.60 16.41
CA ALA A 187 -13.01 -17.30 16.50
C ALA A 187 -13.82 -18.41 17.21
N LEU A 188 -13.47 -19.67 16.92
CA LEU A 188 -14.07 -20.82 17.62
C LEU A 188 -13.70 -20.82 19.11
N CYS A 189 -12.45 -20.51 19.46
CA CYS A 189 -12.02 -20.41 20.86
C CYS A 189 -12.77 -19.31 21.62
N HIS A 190 -12.87 -18.12 21.04
CA HIS A 190 -13.66 -17.03 21.63
C HIS A 190 -15.12 -17.40 21.76
N GLY A 191 -15.73 -17.97 20.71
CA GLY A 191 -17.12 -18.43 20.72
C GLY A 191 -17.38 -19.46 21.82
N TYR A 192 -16.42 -20.39 22.05
CA TYR A 192 -16.52 -21.38 23.11
C TYR A 192 -16.46 -20.70 24.51
N LEU A 193 -15.45 -19.86 24.74
CA LEU A 193 -15.27 -19.18 26.03
C LEU A 193 -16.44 -18.25 26.38
N ASN A 194 -17.11 -17.71 25.38
CA ASN A 194 -18.31 -16.86 25.55
C ASN A 194 -19.62 -17.64 25.56
N GLY A 195 -19.61 -18.98 25.46
CA GLY A 195 -20.82 -19.82 25.42
C GLY A 195 -21.70 -19.60 24.18
N ALA A 196 -21.17 -19.07 23.09
CA ALA A 196 -21.91 -18.70 21.89
C ALA A 196 -21.82 -19.71 20.74
N LEU A 197 -21.14 -20.86 20.94
CA LEU A 197 -20.95 -21.87 19.89
C LEU A 197 -22.19 -22.74 19.66
N LYS A 198 -22.49 -22.97 18.38
CA LYS A 198 -23.43 -24.01 17.95
C LYS A 198 -22.81 -25.41 18.12
N PRO A 199 -23.66 -26.49 18.25
CA PRO A 199 -23.16 -27.86 18.45
C PRO A 199 -22.13 -28.33 17.40
N GLU A 200 -22.31 -27.93 16.12
CA GLU A 200 -21.40 -28.29 15.02
C GLU A 200 -20.02 -27.64 15.22
N ALA A 201 -19.96 -26.36 15.59
CA ALA A 201 -18.73 -25.64 15.86
C ALA A 201 -18.02 -26.16 17.13
N LEU A 202 -18.81 -26.65 18.12
CA LEU A 202 -18.26 -27.29 19.30
C LEU A 202 -17.56 -28.63 18.97
N SER A 203 -18.08 -29.37 18.00
CA SER A 203 -17.44 -30.61 17.52
C SER A 203 -16.11 -30.34 16.83
N GLN A 204 -16.01 -29.23 16.08
CA GLN A 204 -14.75 -28.80 15.42
C GLN A 204 -13.68 -28.47 16.44
N ILE A 205 -13.95 -27.62 17.43
CA ILE A 205 -12.95 -27.26 18.43
C ILE A 205 -12.49 -28.48 19.24
N ARG A 206 -13.39 -29.44 19.53
CA ARG A 206 -13.05 -30.72 20.18
C ARG A 206 -12.07 -31.56 19.37
N GLN A 207 -12.19 -31.55 18.04
CA GLN A 207 -11.27 -32.27 17.15
C GLN A 207 -9.84 -31.71 17.30
N TYR A 208 -9.69 -30.37 17.38
CA TYR A 208 -8.38 -29.73 17.58
C TYR A 208 -7.83 -29.89 19.00
N ALA A 209 -8.70 -29.86 20.03
CA ALA A 209 -8.30 -30.03 21.42
C ALA A 209 -7.87 -31.49 21.76
N GLY A 210 -8.36 -32.48 21.02
CA GLY A 210 -8.08 -33.86 21.28
C GLY A 210 -8.53 -34.31 22.67
N LYS A 211 -7.56 -34.72 23.52
CA LYS A 211 -7.79 -35.13 24.93
C LYS A 211 -7.66 -33.98 25.94
N THR A 212 -7.24 -32.79 25.52
CA THR A 212 -7.05 -31.65 26.42
C THR A 212 -8.41 -31.03 26.82
N ASP A 213 -8.48 -30.48 28.03
CA ASP A 213 -9.65 -29.70 28.43
C ASP A 213 -9.88 -28.54 27.46
N LEU A 214 -11.13 -28.37 27.04
CA LEU A 214 -11.48 -27.39 26.00
C LEU A 214 -11.22 -25.94 26.44
N THR A 215 -11.40 -25.64 27.72
CA THR A 215 -11.17 -24.28 28.24
C THR A 215 -9.68 -23.98 28.30
N GLU A 216 -8.89 -24.95 28.74
CA GLU A 216 -7.43 -24.86 28.76
C GLU A 216 -6.88 -24.75 27.33
N PHE A 217 -7.33 -25.60 26.43
CA PHE A 217 -6.95 -25.55 25.01
C PHE A 217 -7.27 -24.18 24.38
N ALA A 218 -8.50 -23.69 24.55
CA ALA A 218 -8.94 -22.43 23.97
C ALA A 218 -8.10 -21.25 24.46
N LYS A 219 -7.83 -21.17 25.76
CA LYS A 219 -6.99 -20.10 26.36
C LYS A 219 -5.55 -20.19 25.87
N ASN A 220 -4.93 -21.36 25.90
CA ASN A 220 -3.55 -21.57 25.46
C ASN A 220 -3.39 -21.27 23.95
N TYR A 221 -4.33 -21.72 23.13
CA TYR A 221 -4.27 -21.46 21.69
C TYR A 221 -4.36 -19.95 21.40
N LEU A 222 -5.30 -19.24 22.00
CA LEU A 222 -5.46 -17.79 21.84
C LEU A 222 -4.21 -17.04 22.29
N ASP A 223 -3.62 -17.41 23.43
CA ASP A 223 -2.43 -16.76 23.96
C ASP A 223 -1.23 -16.96 23.03
N VAL A 224 -0.94 -18.21 22.67
CA VAL A 224 0.16 -18.55 21.75
C VAL A 224 -0.04 -17.87 20.38
N PHE A 225 -1.27 -17.89 19.85
CA PHE A 225 -1.58 -17.28 18.57
C PHE A 225 -1.39 -15.74 18.60
N ASN A 226 -1.79 -15.10 19.70
CA ASN A 226 -1.63 -13.67 19.88
C ASN A 226 -0.16 -13.26 20.07
N VAL A 227 0.63 -14.02 20.84
CA VAL A 227 2.08 -13.79 20.96
C VAL A 227 2.77 -13.88 19.58
N GLY A 228 2.33 -14.77 18.72
CA GLY A 228 2.83 -14.84 17.34
C GLY A 228 2.67 -13.53 16.57
N PHE A 229 1.54 -12.83 16.73
CA PHE A 229 1.36 -11.49 16.15
C PHE A 229 2.25 -10.43 16.80
N GLN A 230 2.40 -10.47 18.12
CA GLN A 230 3.27 -9.53 18.84
C GLN A 230 4.72 -9.66 18.42
N LEU A 231 5.20 -10.89 18.16
CA LEU A 231 6.53 -11.12 17.58
C LEU A 231 6.66 -10.55 16.16
N ALA A 232 5.62 -10.67 15.34
CA ALA A 232 5.61 -10.04 14.02
C ALA A 232 5.64 -8.50 14.12
N PHE A 233 4.94 -7.88 15.07
CA PHE A 233 5.09 -6.44 15.36
C PHE A 233 6.49 -6.11 15.89
N GLY A 234 7.12 -7.00 16.64
CA GLY A 234 8.54 -6.89 17.03
C GLY A 234 9.48 -6.77 15.83
N VAL A 235 9.24 -7.56 14.77
CA VAL A 235 9.98 -7.42 13.51
C VAL A 235 9.76 -6.04 12.87
N ALA A 236 8.53 -5.52 12.90
CA ALA A 236 8.24 -4.15 12.41
C ALA A 236 9.00 -3.09 13.23
N ILE A 237 9.12 -3.24 14.56
CA ILE A 237 9.93 -2.35 15.40
C ILE A 237 11.40 -2.36 14.96
N ILE A 238 11.98 -3.56 14.77
CA ILE A 238 13.37 -3.69 14.31
C ILE A 238 13.56 -2.97 12.97
N ALA A 239 12.65 -3.17 12.01
CA ALA A 239 12.68 -2.48 10.73
C ALA A 239 12.62 -0.96 10.87
N MET A 240 11.77 -0.45 11.78
CA MET A 240 11.67 0.99 12.07
C MET A 240 12.96 1.54 12.70
N LEU A 241 13.57 0.81 13.62
CA LEU A 241 14.86 1.21 14.22
C LEU A 241 15.98 1.24 13.18
N ILE A 242 16.05 0.25 12.29
CA ILE A 242 16.99 0.25 11.17
C ILE A 242 16.74 1.45 10.25
N SER A 243 15.50 1.73 9.91
CA SER A 243 15.11 2.89 9.11
C SER A 243 15.56 4.20 9.77
N LEU A 244 15.32 4.34 11.07
CA LEU A 244 15.72 5.50 11.87
C LEU A 244 17.27 5.67 11.90
N LEU A 245 17.99 4.58 12.12
CA LEU A 245 19.47 4.58 12.10
C LEU A 245 20.03 4.99 10.74
N ILE A 246 19.50 4.43 9.64
CA ILE A 246 19.88 4.80 8.28
C ILE A 246 19.62 6.28 8.06
N TYR A 247 18.46 6.79 8.46
CA TYR A 247 18.10 8.18 8.27
C TYR A 247 19.02 9.13 9.04
N ILE A 248 19.27 8.86 10.33
CA ILE A 248 20.15 9.69 11.19
C ILE A 248 21.57 9.69 10.67
N SER A 249 22.14 8.52 10.37
CA SER A 249 23.54 8.38 9.92
C SER A 249 23.79 9.10 8.60
N ASN A 250 22.77 9.26 7.76
CA ASN A 250 22.87 9.88 6.45
C ASN A 250 22.27 11.30 6.38
N LYS A 251 21.85 11.87 7.51
CA LYS A 251 21.21 13.20 7.58
C LYS A 251 22.02 14.32 6.91
N LYS A 252 23.36 14.19 6.87
CA LYS A 252 24.29 15.12 6.22
C LYS A 252 24.14 15.19 4.69
N TYR A 253 23.65 14.14 4.06
CA TYR A 253 23.45 14.10 2.59
C TYR A 253 22.09 14.64 2.14
N PHE A 254 21.19 14.94 3.08
CA PHE A 254 19.89 15.51 2.77
C PHE A 254 19.99 17.03 2.64
N PRO A 255 19.27 17.65 1.68
CA PRO A 255 19.23 19.09 1.56
C PRO A 255 18.75 19.73 2.87
N GLY A 256 19.53 20.68 3.38
CA GLY A 256 19.17 21.48 4.56
C GLY A 256 18.54 22.80 4.15
N VAL A 257 17.87 23.46 5.07
CA VAL A 257 17.80 24.91 5.03
C VAL A 257 19.18 25.38 5.48
N ASP A 258 20.00 25.85 4.53
CA ASP A 258 21.28 26.44 4.90
C ASP A 258 21.02 27.69 5.74
N LYS A 259 21.50 27.69 7.01
CA LYS A 259 21.43 28.89 7.86
C LYS A 259 22.15 30.10 7.23
N LYS A 260 23.07 29.85 6.28
CA LYS A 260 23.69 30.92 5.46
C LYS A 260 22.74 31.53 4.43
N SER A 261 21.62 30.85 4.10
CA SER A 261 20.59 31.44 3.25
C SER A 261 19.57 32.27 4.03
N GLU A 262 19.59 32.27 5.38
CA GLU A 262 18.73 33.19 6.15
C GLU A 262 19.18 34.64 5.96
N ASP A 263 20.47 34.91 5.90
CA ASP A 263 21.01 36.25 5.58
C ASP A 263 20.95 36.56 4.08
N SER A 264 20.93 35.53 3.21
CA SER A 264 20.75 35.67 1.76
C SER A 264 19.27 35.53 1.34
N ALA A 265 18.43 34.84 2.12
CA ALA A 265 16.99 34.67 1.85
C ALA A 265 16.17 35.91 2.23
N ALA A 266 16.72 36.79 3.05
CA ALA A 266 16.18 38.15 3.19
C ALA A 266 16.32 38.97 1.91
N SER A 267 17.17 38.52 0.95
CA SER A 267 17.41 39.17 -0.33
C SER A 267 17.04 38.34 -1.57
N GLN A 268 16.60 37.09 -1.41
CA GLN A 268 16.04 36.25 -2.48
C GLN A 268 14.88 35.40 -1.98
N ASP A 269 13.86 35.99 -1.39
CA ASP A 269 12.51 35.54 -1.66
C ASP A 269 12.31 35.75 -3.17
N ILE A 270 12.59 34.73 -3.98
CA ILE A 270 11.97 34.62 -5.30
C ILE A 270 10.49 34.52 -4.98
N LYS A 271 9.85 35.67 -4.79
CA LYS A 271 8.40 35.76 -4.66
C LYS A 271 7.87 35.32 -6.01
N MET A 272 7.65 34.02 -6.13
CA MET A 272 6.92 33.47 -7.25
C MET A 272 5.66 34.32 -7.37
N ASP A 273 5.37 34.85 -8.57
CA ASP A 273 4.19 35.66 -8.79
C ASP A 273 2.94 34.92 -8.32
N VAL A 274 2.04 35.60 -7.65
CA VAL A 274 0.78 35.01 -7.15
C VAL A 274 0.00 34.35 -8.28
N HIS A 275 0.07 34.90 -9.49
CA HIS A 275 -0.55 34.33 -10.66
C HIS A 275 0.09 32.95 -11.04
N GLU A 276 1.43 32.85 -10.98
CA GLU A 276 2.14 31.61 -11.23
C GLU A 276 1.82 30.55 -10.15
N ILE A 277 1.82 30.92 -8.86
CA ILE A 277 1.40 30.05 -7.77
C ILE A 277 0.01 29.48 -8.04
N ARG A 278 -0.95 30.35 -8.40
CA ARG A 278 -2.33 29.96 -8.70
C ARG A 278 -2.40 28.97 -9.88
N GLN A 279 -1.67 29.23 -10.96
CA GLN A 279 -1.64 28.33 -12.12
C GLN A 279 -1.08 26.96 -11.78
N ARG A 280 0.02 26.88 -11.01
CA ARG A 280 0.63 25.64 -10.54
C ARG A 280 -0.32 24.86 -9.62
N MET A 281 -1.01 25.54 -8.71
CA MET A 281 -2.00 24.92 -7.84
C MET A 281 -3.19 24.36 -8.62
N TYR A 282 -3.72 25.08 -9.61
CA TYR A 282 -4.78 24.58 -10.47
C TYR A 282 -4.33 23.35 -11.26
N ALA A 283 -3.09 23.32 -11.77
CA ALA A 283 -2.55 22.17 -12.47
C ALA A 283 -2.48 20.94 -11.56
N LEU A 284 -2.02 21.11 -10.32
CA LEU A 284 -1.96 20.02 -9.34
C LEU A 284 -3.35 19.49 -8.99
N PHE A 285 -4.31 20.36 -8.67
CA PHE A 285 -5.67 19.92 -8.35
C PHE A 285 -6.38 19.27 -9.54
N ALA A 286 -6.16 19.75 -10.77
CA ALA A 286 -6.69 19.12 -11.95
C ALA A 286 -6.13 17.70 -12.15
N VAL A 287 -4.81 17.51 -11.97
CA VAL A 287 -4.18 16.18 -12.03
C VAL A 287 -4.67 15.31 -10.89
N PHE A 288 -4.81 15.83 -9.66
CA PHE A 288 -5.36 15.07 -8.52
C PHE A 288 -6.78 14.57 -8.81
N GLY A 289 -7.65 15.42 -9.38
CA GLY A 289 -8.99 15.01 -9.78
C GLY A 289 -9.00 13.87 -10.79
N VAL A 290 -8.11 13.91 -11.78
CA VAL A 290 -8.00 12.86 -12.80
C VAL A 290 -7.47 11.54 -12.21
N VAL A 291 -6.45 11.59 -11.37
CA VAL A 291 -5.84 10.37 -10.82
C VAL A 291 -6.74 9.65 -9.80
N ILE A 292 -7.77 10.30 -9.23
CA ILE A 292 -8.78 9.63 -8.41
C ILE A 292 -9.43 8.48 -9.20
N PHE A 293 -9.85 8.72 -10.44
CA PHE A 293 -10.48 7.70 -11.29
C PHE A 293 -9.49 6.61 -11.72
N PHE A 294 -8.22 6.98 -11.90
CA PHE A 294 -7.18 5.98 -12.13
C PHE A 294 -7.01 5.07 -10.91
N TRP A 295 -6.87 5.64 -9.69
CA TRP A 295 -6.70 4.86 -8.47
C TRP A 295 -7.92 4.02 -8.13
N PHE A 296 -9.12 4.52 -8.41
CA PHE A 296 -10.37 3.75 -8.33
C PHE A 296 -10.29 2.46 -9.17
N SER A 297 -9.79 2.57 -10.40
CA SER A 297 -9.65 1.41 -11.29
C SER A 297 -8.45 0.54 -10.88
N PHE A 298 -7.29 1.14 -10.69
CA PHE A 298 -6.04 0.42 -10.47
C PHE A 298 -6.06 -0.43 -9.18
N HIS A 299 -6.55 0.12 -8.06
CA HIS A 299 -6.58 -0.59 -6.79
C HIS A 299 -7.65 -1.69 -6.72
N GLN A 300 -8.42 -1.91 -7.78
CA GLN A 300 -9.22 -3.14 -7.92
C GLN A 300 -8.33 -4.39 -7.98
N ASN A 301 -7.02 -4.23 -8.22
CA ASN A 301 -6.06 -5.34 -8.15
C ASN A 301 -6.05 -6.00 -6.76
N GLY A 302 -6.21 -5.24 -5.68
CA GLY A 302 -6.28 -5.74 -4.31
C GLY A 302 -7.69 -6.20 -3.88
N LEU A 303 -8.74 -5.90 -4.63
CA LEU A 303 -10.12 -6.20 -4.27
C LEU A 303 -10.78 -7.14 -5.29
N THR A 304 -11.27 -6.60 -6.41
CA THR A 304 -12.04 -7.40 -7.40
C THR A 304 -11.20 -8.43 -8.15
N LEU A 305 -9.93 -8.14 -8.46
CA LEU A 305 -9.03 -9.15 -9.04
C LEU A 305 -8.71 -10.26 -8.05
N THR A 306 -8.57 -9.96 -6.75
CA THR A 306 -8.39 -10.98 -5.72
C THR A 306 -9.65 -11.82 -5.53
N LYS A 307 -10.86 -11.22 -5.57
CA LYS A 307 -12.13 -11.98 -5.62
C LYS A 307 -12.19 -12.87 -6.85
N PHE A 308 -11.83 -12.35 -8.02
CA PHE A 308 -11.79 -13.14 -9.26
C PHE A 308 -10.79 -14.30 -9.17
N ALA A 309 -9.63 -14.08 -8.56
CA ALA A 309 -8.66 -15.15 -8.30
C ALA A 309 -9.27 -16.27 -7.46
N LYS A 310 -10.01 -15.92 -6.41
CA LYS A 310 -10.67 -16.88 -5.52
C LYS A 310 -11.83 -17.62 -6.19
N ASP A 311 -12.68 -16.88 -6.89
CA ASP A 311 -13.99 -17.38 -7.34
C ASP A 311 -13.91 -18.09 -8.71
N TYR A 312 -13.05 -17.63 -9.61
CA TYR A 312 -13.03 -18.04 -11.03
C TYR A 312 -11.70 -18.60 -11.52
N THR A 313 -10.62 -18.55 -10.73
CA THR A 313 -9.29 -18.95 -11.21
C THR A 313 -8.89 -20.30 -10.62
N ASP A 314 -8.34 -21.20 -11.46
CA ASP A 314 -7.75 -22.43 -10.99
C ASP A 314 -6.43 -22.14 -10.23
N LEU A 315 -6.45 -22.36 -8.93
CA LEU A 315 -5.33 -22.15 -8.01
C LEU A 315 -4.69 -23.46 -7.52
N SER A 316 -5.07 -24.58 -8.08
CA SER A 316 -4.64 -25.93 -7.61
C SER A 316 -3.12 -26.09 -7.56
N GLN A 317 -2.40 -25.44 -8.47
CA GLN A 317 -0.94 -25.51 -8.56
C GLN A 317 -0.24 -24.25 -8.02
N ILE A 318 -0.99 -23.27 -7.52
CA ILE A 318 -0.42 -22.01 -7.01
C ILE A 318 -0.27 -22.07 -5.51
N HIS A 319 0.96 -22.34 -5.06
CA HIS A 319 1.33 -22.32 -3.66
C HIS A 319 2.77 -21.83 -3.49
N VAL A 320 3.06 -21.17 -2.39
CA VAL A 320 4.40 -20.71 -2.01
C VAL A 320 4.80 -21.37 -0.71
N ASN A 321 5.84 -22.21 -0.76
CA ASN A 321 6.43 -22.79 0.43
C ASN A 321 7.45 -21.78 1.01
N VAL A 322 7.19 -21.27 2.21
CA VAL A 322 8.09 -20.37 2.94
C VAL A 322 8.95 -21.10 3.97
N GLY A 323 9.08 -22.43 3.84
CA GLY A 323 9.93 -23.28 4.68
C GLY A 323 9.30 -23.69 6.03
N ILE A 324 8.47 -22.84 6.59
CA ILE A 324 7.80 -23.05 7.89
C ILE A 324 6.31 -23.34 7.68
N THR A 325 5.74 -22.77 6.62
CA THR A 325 4.34 -22.95 6.25
C THR A 325 4.17 -22.80 4.74
N GLU A 326 3.08 -23.34 4.23
CA GLU A 326 2.68 -23.19 2.84
C GLU A 326 1.57 -22.14 2.73
N ILE A 327 1.79 -21.13 1.89
CA ILE A 327 0.79 -20.11 1.58
C ILE A 327 0.08 -20.56 0.31
N LYS A 328 -1.22 -20.83 0.44
CA LYS A 328 -2.10 -21.23 -0.66
C LYS A 328 -3.22 -20.20 -0.80
N GLY A 329 -3.68 -20.00 -2.01
CA GLY A 329 -4.89 -19.23 -2.26
C GLY A 329 -4.66 -17.92 -3.02
N ALA A 330 -5.75 -17.17 -3.15
CA ALA A 330 -5.82 -15.94 -3.94
C ALA A 330 -4.93 -14.80 -3.39
N GLU A 331 -4.59 -14.86 -2.11
CA GLU A 331 -3.76 -13.85 -1.43
C GLU A 331 -2.34 -13.74 -2.01
N ILE A 332 -1.84 -14.80 -2.65
CA ILE A 332 -0.54 -14.82 -3.34
C ILE A 332 -0.48 -13.74 -4.42
N PHE A 333 -1.60 -13.48 -5.08
CA PHE A 333 -1.66 -12.45 -6.13
C PHE A 333 -1.40 -11.04 -5.61
N GLN A 334 -1.61 -10.76 -4.32
CA GLN A 334 -1.29 -9.45 -3.72
C GLN A 334 0.23 -9.18 -3.70
N SER A 335 1.06 -10.23 -3.66
CA SER A 335 2.53 -10.11 -3.74
C SER A 335 3.04 -10.00 -5.18
N VAL A 336 2.22 -10.32 -6.18
CA VAL A 336 2.62 -10.35 -7.60
C VAL A 336 2.91 -8.94 -8.11
N ASN A 337 2.08 -7.96 -7.78
CA ASN A 337 2.31 -6.58 -8.20
C ASN A 337 3.61 -5.98 -7.61
N PRO A 338 3.89 -5.99 -6.30
CA PRO A 338 5.17 -5.52 -5.76
C PRO A 338 6.38 -6.23 -6.36
N LEU A 339 6.29 -7.53 -6.61
CA LEU A 339 7.35 -8.30 -7.24
C LEU A 339 7.64 -7.77 -8.66
N PHE A 340 6.60 -7.60 -9.47
CA PHE A 340 6.76 -7.05 -10.82
C PHE A 340 7.23 -5.59 -10.80
N VAL A 341 6.82 -4.78 -9.83
CA VAL A 341 7.39 -3.42 -9.68
C VAL A 341 8.90 -3.48 -9.52
N VAL A 342 9.41 -4.36 -8.67
CA VAL A 342 10.86 -4.50 -8.47
C VAL A 342 11.57 -4.97 -9.74
N LEU A 343 11.03 -5.96 -10.43
CA LEU A 343 11.63 -6.53 -11.64
C LEU A 343 11.56 -5.59 -12.84
N LEU A 344 10.44 -4.89 -13.03
CA LEU A 344 10.21 -4.05 -14.21
C LEU A 344 10.73 -2.62 -14.07
N THR A 345 10.96 -2.11 -12.85
CA THR A 345 11.49 -0.76 -12.65
C THR A 345 12.82 -0.53 -13.40
N PRO A 346 13.85 -1.41 -13.30
CA PRO A 346 15.08 -1.23 -14.07
C PRO A 346 14.86 -1.22 -15.57
N VAL A 347 13.92 -2.02 -16.08
CA VAL A 347 13.57 -2.10 -17.50
C VAL A 347 12.96 -0.78 -17.98
N ILE A 348 11.95 -0.27 -17.27
CA ILE A 348 11.27 1.00 -17.60
C ILE A 348 12.25 2.18 -17.49
N MET A 349 13.09 2.21 -16.45
CA MET A 349 14.14 3.22 -16.33
C MET A 349 15.15 3.14 -17.49
N GLY A 350 15.51 1.94 -17.94
CA GLY A 350 16.36 1.71 -19.09
C GLY A 350 15.75 2.26 -20.38
N ILE A 351 14.46 2.01 -20.62
CA ILE A 351 13.71 2.53 -21.78
C ILE A 351 13.70 4.07 -21.75
N PHE A 352 13.35 4.69 -20.62
CA PHE A 352 13.35 6.15 -20.53
C PHE A 352 14.76 6.74 -20.66
N GLY A 353 15.79 6.08 -20.12
CA GLY A 353 17.17 6.48 -20.29
C GLY A 353 17.61 6.46 -21.76
N PHE A 354 17.24 5.42 -22.49
CA PHE A 354 17.50 5.30 -23.92
C PHE A 354 16.78 6.40 -24.74
N LEU A 355 15.50 6.65 -24.45
CA LEU A 355 14.73 7.71 -25.08
C LEU A 355 15.31 9.11 -24.77
N ARG A 356 15.79 9.34 -23.55
CA ARG A 356 16.43 10.59 -23.11
C ARG A 356 17.71 10.85 -23.90
N ASN A 357 18.55 9.83 -24.04
CA ASN A 357 19.80 9.95 -24.81
C ASN A 357 19.56 10.28 -26.29
N ARG A 358 18.37 9.97 -26.81
CA ARG A 358 17.93 10.31 -28.18
C ARG A 358 17.13 11.62 -28.26
N GLY A 359 16.92 12.34 -27.15
CA GLY A 359 16.09 13.54 -27.11
C GLY A 359 14.60 13.30 -27.37
N LYS A 360 14.12 12.04 -27.23
CA LYS A 360 12.74 11.62 -27.50
C LYS A 360 11.96 11.20 -26.24
N GLU A 361 12.50 11.48 -25.06
CA GLU A 361 11.81 11.16 -23.81
C GLU A 361 10.52 11.96 -23.67
N PRO A 362 9.35 11.32 -23.44
CA PRO A 362 8.09 12.03 -23.23
C PRO A 362 8.13 12.88 -21.95
N SER A 363 7.38 13.97 -21.92
CA SER A 363 7.17 14.76 -20.71
C SER A 363 6.53 13.95 -19.60
N THR A 364 6.72 14.36 -18.33
CA THR A 364 6.13 13.64 -17.18
C THR A 364 4.60 13.52 -17.28
N PRO A 365 3.82 14.58 -17.62
CA PRO A 365 2.38 14.46 -17.84
C PRO A 365 2.01 13.48 -18.97
N LYS A 366 2.80 13.46 -20.05
CA LYS A 366 2.57 12.52 -21.15
C LYS A 366 2.82 11.07 -20.76
N LYS A 367 3.86 10.80 -19.93
CA LYS A 367 4.10 9.47 -19.37
C LYS A 367 2.93 9.01 -18.49
N ILE A 368 2.38 9.89 -17.64
CA ILE A 368 1.21 9.60 -16.81
C ILE A 368 0.00 9.20 -17.68
N ALA A 369 -0.27 9.97 -18.76
CA ALA A 369 -1.34 9.65 -19.69
C ALA A 369 -1.13 8.28 -20.38
N ILE A 370 0.10 7.95 -20.78
CA ILE A 370 0.46 6.63 -21.34
C ILE A 370 0.20 5.53 -20.30
N GLY A 371 0.54 5.75 -19.02
CA GLY A 371 0.27 4.81 -17.96
C GLY A 371 -1.23 4.52 -17.79
N MET A 372 -2.08 5.54 -17.89
CA MET A 372 -3.54 5.37 -17.85
C MET A 372 -4.06 4.54 -19.03
N PHE A 373 -3.50 4.73 -20.22
CA PHE A 373 -3.82 3.90 -21.36
C PHE A 373 -3.41 2.43 -21.16
N ILE A 374 -2.20 2.19 -20.66
CA ILE A 374 -1.71 0.83 -20.35
C ILE A 374 -2.61 0.15 -19.30
N ALA A 375 -3.08 0.88 -18.28
CA ALA A 375 -4.03 0.35 -17.31
C ALA A 375 -5.36 -0.06 -17.95
N ALA A 376 -5.89 0.76 -18.86
CA ALA A 376 -7.08 0.40 -19.65
C ALA A 376 -6.86 -0.91 -20.42
N MET A 377 -5.68 -1.10 -21.02
CA MET A 377 -5.34 -2.36 -21.73
C MET A 377 -5.25 -3.54 -20.76
N GLY A 378 -4.73 -3.36 -19.54
CA GLY A 378 -4.72 -4.39 -18.51
C GLY A 378 -6.12 -4.89 -18.15
N PHE A 379 -7.07 -3.96 -17.94
CA PHE A 379 -8.47 -4.35 -17.69
C PHE A 379 -9.16 -4.89 -18.96
N LEU A 380 -8.78 -4.45 -20.16
CA LEU A 380 -9.30 -5.01 -21.40
C LEU A 380 -8.94 -6.49 -21.56
N ILE A 381 -7.76 -6.92 -21.10
CA ILE A 381 -7.39 -8.34 -21.03
C ILE A 381 -8.41 -9.11 -20.18
N MET A 382 -8.81 -8.54 -19.02
CA MET A 382 -9.84 -9.15 -18.18
C MET A 382 -11.23 -9.18 -18.83
N VAL A 383 -11.61 -8.12 -19.57
CA VAL A 383 -12.86 -8.09 -20.34
C VAL A 383 -12.88 -9.25 -21.34
N ILE A 384 -11.85 -9.33 -22.17
CA ILE A 384 -11.74 -10.34 -23.24
C ILE A 384 -11.66 -11.75 -22.63
N GLY A 385 -10.81 -11.93 -21.62
CA GLY A 385 -10.63 -13.20 -20.94
C GLY A 385 -11.92 -13.69 -20.28
N SER A 386 -12.65 -12.82 -19.58
CA SER A 386 -13.93 -13.19 -18.95
C SER A 386 -15.03 -13.47 -19.98
N TYR A 387 -15.04 -12.75 -21.10
CA TYR A 387 -16.03 -12.94 -22.16
C TYR A 387 -15.80 -14.25 -22.93
N ILE A 388 -14.56 -14.52 -23.35
CA ILE A 388 -14.21 -15.74 -24.11
C ILE A 388 -14.40 -17.02 -23.29
N ASN A 389 -14.06 -16.97 -21.98
CA ASN A 389 -14.21 -18.11 -21.10
C ASN A 389 -15.63 -18.24 -20.53
N HIS A 390 -16.61 -17.46 -21.02
CA HIS A 390 -18.00 -17.49 -20.60
C HIS A 390 -18.16 -17.47 -19.08
N VAL A 391 -17.36 -16.62 -18.39
CA VAL A 391 -17.37 -16.51 -16.91
C VAL A 391 -18.80 -16.19 -16.43
N PRO A 392 -19.41 -17.05 -15.60
CA PRO A 392 -20.78 -16.87 -15.16
C PRO A 392 -20.93 -15.66 -14.22
N LEU A 393 -22.18 -15.25 -14.01
CA LEU A 393 -22.53 -14.24 -13.01
C LEU A 393 -22.10 -14.72 -11.61
N TYR A 394 -21.68 -13.81 -10.75
CA TYR A 394 -21.29 -14.14 -9.37
C TYR A 394 -22.45 -14.81 -8.60
N SER A 395 -23.69 -14.36 -8.79
CA SER A 395 -24.89 -14.97 -8.19
C SER A 395 -25.09 -16.45 -8.58
N ALA A 396 -24.61 -16.87 -9.75
CA ALA A 396 -24.74 -18.26 -10.20
C ALA A 396 -23.74 -19.21 -9.50
N ILE A 397 -22.66 -18.68 -8.93
CA ILE A 397 -21.63 -19.48 -8.25
C ILE A 397 -21.57 -19.27 -6.74
N ASN A 398 -22.25 -18.24 -6.22
CA ASN A 398 -22.24 -17.95 -4.79
C ASN A 398 -23.27 -18.81 -4.04
N PRO A 399 -22.87 -19.70 -3.10
CA PRO A 399 -23.78 -20.53 -2.31
C PRO A 399 -24.79 -19.73 -1.50
N GLU A 400 -24.45 -18.52 -1.04
CA GLU A 400 -25.34 -17.64 -0.27
C GLU A 400 -26.56 -17.18 -1.08
N THR A 401 -26.42 -17.12 -2.41
CA THR A 401 -27.51 -16.80 -3.35
C THR A 401 -28.14 -18.03 -4.02
N GLY A 402 -27.78 -19.23 -3.56
CA GLY A 402 -28.25 -20.50 -4.12
C GLY A 402 -27.45 -20.96 -5.35
N GLY A 403 -26.31 -20.35 -5.64
CA GLY A 403 -25.42 -20.74 -6.72
C GLY A 403 -24.55 -21.95 -6.36
N THR A 404 -23.90 -22.53 -7.38
CA THR A 404 -23.00 -23.69 -7.21
C THR A 404 -21.58 -23.25 -7.55
N PRO A 405 -20.58 -23.38 -6.62
CA PRO A 405 -19.20 -23.08 -6.90
C PRO A 405 -18.67 -23.86 -8.10
N LEU A 406 -17.80 -23.20 -8.90
CA LEU A 406 -17.17 -23.82 -10.06
C LEU A 406 -16.22 -24.94 -9.63
N LEU A 407 -16.21 -26.03 -10.38
CA LEU A 407 -15.20 -27.06 -10.29
C LEU A 407 -13.86 -26.54 -10.86
N ASP A 408 -12.74 -27.13 -10.47
CA ASP A 408 -11.40 -26.64 -10.87
C ASP A 408 -11.21 -26.67 -12.41
N ASN A 409 -11.78 -27.63 -13.10
CA ASN A 409 -11.77 -27.74 -14.57
C ASN A 409 -12.67 -26.73 -15.30
N GLU A 410 -13.56 -26.06 -14.59
CA GLU A 410 -14.45 -24.98 -15.11
C GLU A 410 -13.84 -23.58 -14.87
N ARG A 411 -12.77 -23.52 -14.11
CA ARG A 411 -12.11 -22.27 -13.75
C ARG A 411 -11.15 -21.79 -14.82
N VAL A 412 -10.94 -20.48 -14.84
CA VAL A 412 -10.03 -19.83 -15.77
C VAL A 412 -8.57 -20.05 -15.36
N THR A 413 -7.68 -20.18 -16.32
CA THR A 413 -6.25 -20.32 -16.07
C THR A 413 -5.67 -19.12 -15.30
N PRO A 414 -4.74 -19.33 -14.36
CA PRO A 414 -4.09 -18.23 -13.64
C PRO A 414 -3.25 -17.30 -14.50
N PHE A 415 -2.86 -17.73 -15.71
CA PHE A 415 -2.11 -16.89 -16.65
C PHE A 415 -2.87 -15.64 -17.10
N LEU A 416 -4.21 -15.66 -17.10
CA LEU A 416 -5.02 -14.45 -17.34
C LEU A 416 -4.73 -13.37 -16.29
N LEU A 417 -4.68 -13.75 -15.01
CA LEU A 417 -4.37 -12.84 -13.92
C LEU A 417 -2.90 -12.38 -13.98
N PHE A 418 -1.94 -13.30 -14.14
CA PHE A 418 -0.52 -12.92 -14.25
C PHE A 418 -0.29 -11.92 -15.37
N GLY A 419 -0.85 -12.15 -16.56
CA GLY A 419 -0.77 -11.21 -17.67
C GLY A 419 -1.36 -9.84 -17.35
N THR A 420 -2.52 -9.82 -16.70
CA THR A 420 -3.17 -8.59 -16.25
C THR A 420 -2.31 -7.84 -15.23
N TYR A 421 -1.77 -8.54 -14.21
CA TYR A 421 -0.90 -7.93 -13.20
C TYR A 421 0.39 -7.35 -13.80
N ILE A 422 1.01 -8.02 -14.78
CA ILE A 422 2.18 -7.47 -15.50
C ILE A 422 1.83 -6.14 -16.16
N VAL A 423 0.73 -6.10 -16.93
CA VAL A 423 0.32 -4.89 -17.65
C VAL A 423 -0.08 -3.77 -16.69
N LEU A 424 -0.83 -4.08 -15.64
CA LEU A 424 -1.18 -3.10 -14.60
C LEU A 424 0.05 -2.58 -13.86
N THR A 425 1.05 -3.43 -13.59
CA THR A 425 2.30 -3.00 -12.96
C THR A 425 3.10 -2.06 -13.87
N ILE A 426 3.15 -2.33 -15.17
CA ILE A 426 3.75 -1.39 -16.12
C ILE A 426 3.04 -0.04 -16.05
N ALA A 427 1.69 -0.03 -16.06
CA ALA A 427 0.91 1.19 -15.92
C ALA A 427 1.25 1.94 -14.63
N GLU A 428 1.36 1.23 -13.53
CA GLU A 428 1.71 1.80 -12.22
C GLU A 428 3.08 2.48 -12.23
N LEU A 429 4.09 1.88 -12.86
CA LEU A 429 5.42 2.46 -12.98
C LEU A 429 5.45 3.75 -13.81
N PHE A 430 4.45 3.97 -14.67
CA PHE A 430 4.25 5.22 -15.40
C PHE A 430 3.47 6.27 -14.60
N ILE A 431 2.86 5.92 -13.47
CA ILE A 431 1.98 6.83 -12.74
C ILE A 431 2.49 7.09 -11.32
N SER A 432 2.76 6.05 -10.52
CA SER A 432 3.12 6.22 -9.12
C SER A 432 4.39 7.04 -8.90
N PRO A 433 5.57 6.65 -9.45
CA PRO A 433 6.79 7.43 -9.24
C PRO A 433 6.76 8.76 -10.00
N LEU A 434 6.16 8.78 -11.20
CA LEU A 434 6.13 9.96 -12.04
C LEU A 434 5.12 11.00 -11.57
N GLY A 435 4.04 10.58 -10.90
CA GLY A 435 3.12 11.48 -10.24
C GLY A 435 3.77 12.21 -9.08
N ILE A 436 4.50 11.50 -8.23
CA ILE A 436 5.29 12.10 -7.14
C ILE A 436 6.34 13.07 -7.73
N SER A 437 7.01 12.68 -8.81
CA SER A 437 7.95 13.54 -9.53
C SER A 437 7.28 14.78 -10.11
N PHE A 438 6.09 14.64 -10.71
CA PHE A 438 5.29 15.74 -11.25
C PHE A 438 4.93 16.75 -10.16
N VAL A 439 4.39 16.27 -9.03
CA VAL A 439 4.09 17.13 -7.87
C VAL A 439 5.34 17.86 -7.41
N SER A 440 6.47 17.17 -7.30
CA SER A 440 7.76 17.77 -6.91
C SER A 440 8.25 18.85 -7.88
N LYS A 441 7.93 18.77 -9.18
CA LYS A 441 8.30 19.77 -10.19
C LYS A 441 7.39 20.99 -10.16
N VAL A 442 6.09 20.77 -9.95
CA VAL A 442 5.05 21.80 -10.14
C VAL A 442 4.74 22.53 -8.84
N ALA A 443 4.80 21.85 -7.70
CA ALA A 443 4.42 22.43 -6.42
C ALA A 443 5.29 23.65 -6.08
N PRO A 444 4.66 24.79 -5.70
CA PRO A 444 5.39 25.95 -5.20
C PRO A 444 6.27 25.57 -3.99
N PRO A 445 7.47 26.18 -3.83
CA PRO A 445 8.42 25.79 -2.77
C PRO A 445 7.83 25.79 -1.35
N GLN A 446 6.91 26.71 -1.07
CA GLN A 446 6.25 26.84 0.23
C GLN A 446 5.16 25.77 0.50
N TYR A 447 4.72 25.02 -0.52
CA TYR A 447 3.63 24.03 -0.44
C TYR A 447 4.07 22.62 -0.84
N GLN A 448 5.35 22.34 -0.89
CA GLN A 448 5.89 21.04 -1.34
C GLN A 448 5.35 19.85 -0.51
N GLY A 449 5.36 19.98 0.81
CA GLY A 449 4.88 18.93 1.70
C GLY A 449 3.36 18.73 1.59
N VAL A 450 2.60 19.84 1.58
CA VAL A 450 1.13 19.80 1.42
C VAL A 450 0.74 19.18 0.09
N MET A 451 1.42 19.53 -1.00
CA MET A 451 1.09 18.98 -2.32
C MET A 451 1.48 17.51 -2.48
N GLN A 452 2.56 17.05 -1.87
CA GLN A 452 2.87 15.62 -1.78
C GLN A 452 1.82 14.89 -0.94
N GLY A 453 1.37 15.48 0.17
CA GLY A 453 0.23 14.98 0.94
C GLY A 453 -1.06 14.95 0.12
N GLY A 454 -1.31 15.96 -0.72
CA GLY A 454 -2.45 16.04 -1.65
C GLY A 454 -2.47 14.91 -2.67
N TRP A 455 -1.32 14.54 -3.22
CA TRP A 455 -1.19 13.36 -4.09
C TRP A 455 -1.63 12.08 -3.38
N LEU A 456 -1.21 11.89 -2.13
CA LEU A 456 -1.64 10.77 -1.30
C LEU A 456 -3.14 10.84 -0.98
N GLY A 457 -3.67 12.04 -0.73
CA GLY A 457 -5.10 12.28 -0.53
C GLY A 457 -5.94 11.91 -1.75
N ALA A 458 -5.48 12.24 -2.98
CA ALA A 458 -6.14 11.82 -4.21
C ALA A 458 -6.18 10.29 -4.35
N THR A 459 -5.09 9.60 -3.99
CA THR A 459 -5.06 8.14 -3.94
C THR A 459 -6.08 7.60 -2.94
N ALA A 460 -6.18 8.21 -1.74
CA ALA A 460 -7.15 7.80 -0.72
C ALA A 460 -8.59 7.97 -1.20
N LEU A 461 -8.91 9.07 -1.88
CA LEU A 461 -10.24 9.28 -2.44
C LEU A 461 -10.59 8.22 -3.51
N GLY A 462 -9.62 7.87 -4.37
CA GLY A 462 -9.79 6.75 -5.31
C GLY A 462 -10.09 5.44 -4.58
N ASN A 463 -9.40 5.17 -3.48
CA ASN A 463 -9.62 3.97 -2.67
C ASN A 463 -10.99 3.93 -2.00
N GLN A 464 -11.55 5.09 -1.63
CA GLN A 464 -12.91 5.14 -1.09
C GLN A 464 -13.98 4.71 -2.11
N LEU A 465 -13.69 4.80 -3.40
CA LEU A 465 -14.61 4.38 -4.47
C LEU A 465 -14.52 2.88 -4.78
N LEU A 466 -13.57 2.13 -4.20
CA LEU A 466 -13.35 0.70 -4.48
C LEU A 466 -14.59 -0.16 -4.23
N PHE A 467 -15.45 0.22 -3.26
CA PHE A 467 -16.68 -0.49 -2.96
C PHE A 467 -17.63 -0.55 -4.17
N ILE A 468 -17.57 0.44 -5.08
CA ILE A 468 -18.37 0.44 -6.32
C ILE A 468 -17.98 -0.77 -7.17
N GLY A 469 -16.70 -1.08 -7.28
CA GLY A 469 -16.21 -2.27 -7.99
C GLY A 469 -16.73 -3.56 -7.38
N ALA A 470 -16.76 -3.67 -6.05
CA ALA A 470 -17.31 -4.82 -5.36
C ALA A 470 -18.82 -5.00 -5.63
N ILE A 471 -19.61 -3.90 -5.60
CA ILE A 471 -21.04 -3.93 -5.92
C ILE A 471 -21.28 -4.34 -7.37
N LEU A 472 -20.51 -3.79 -8.31
CA LEU A 472 -20.63 -4.14 -9.73
C LEU A 472 -20.31 -5.62 -9.96
N TYR A 473 -19.25 -6.14 -9.34
CA TYR A 473 -18.83 -7.53 -9.42
C TYR A 473 -19.97 -8.52 -9.04
N GLU A 474 -20.78 -8.15 -8.06
CA GLU A 474 -21.87 -8.99 -7.59
C GLU A 474 -23.17 -8.85 -8.41
N LYS A 475 -23.38 -7.71 -9.07
CA LYS A 475 -24.68 -7.38 -9.71
C LYS A 475 -24.70 -7.49 -11.23
N ILE A 476 -23.57 -7.33 -11.90
CA ILE A 476 -23.52 -7.32 -13.38
C ILE A 476 -22.54 -8.39 -13.89
N PRO A 477 -22.58 -8.75 -15.18
CA PRO A 477 -21.63 -9.68 -15.76
C PRO A 477 -20.17 -9.27 -15.51
N ILE A 478 -19.33 -10.24 -15.21
CA ILE A 478 -17.93 -10.01 -14.81
C ILE A 478 -17.16 -9.21 -15.87
N TRP A 479 -17.33 -9.54 -17.18
CA TRP A 479 -16.72 -8.77 -18.26
C TRP A 479 -17.18 -7.32 -18.30
N ALA A 480 -18.45 -7.04 -17.96
CA ALA A 480 -18.98 -5.68 -17.89
C ALA A 480 -18.40 -4.90 -16.70
N THR A 481 -18.16 -5.54 -15.56
CA THR A 481 -17.46 -4.95 -14.42
C THR A 481 -16.08 -4.45 -14.83
N TRP A 482 -15.29 -5.27 -15.54
CA TRP A 482 -13.98 -4.87 -16.04
C TRP A 482 -14.07 -3.72 -17.06
N SER A 483 -15.12 -3.70 -17.89
CA SER A 483 -15.34 -2.62 -18.87
C SER A 483 -15.52 -1.25 -18.21
N VAL A 484 -16.12 -1.18 -17.02
CA VAL A 484 -16.23 0.08 -16.26
C VAL A 484 -14.85 0.64 -15.92
N PHE A 485 -13.89 -0.21 -15.52
CA PHE A 485 -12.53 0.23 -15.20
C PHE A 485 -11.74 0.61 -16.46
N VAL A 486 -11.96 -0.07 -17.58
CA VAL A 486 -11.42 0.36 -18.89
C VAL A 486 -11.88 1.78 -19.22
N VAL A 487 -13.18 2.04 -19.14
CA VAL A 487 -13.77 3.36 -19.43
C VAL A 487 -13.24 4.43 -18.48
N ALA A 488 -13.14 4.15 -17.18
CA ALA A 488 -12.61 5.10 -16.21
C ALA A 488 -11.13 5.46 -16.49
N CYS A 489 -10.31 4.48 -16.85
CA CYS A 489 -8.92 4.72 -17.26
C CYS A 489 -8.81 5.52 -18.57
N LEU A 490 -9.68 5.25 -19.55
CA LEU A 490 -9.71 5.98 -20.83
C LEU A 490 -10.19 7.43 -20.64
N ILE A 491 -11.17 7.68 -19.76
CA ILE A 491 -11.60 9.04 -19.40
C ILE A 491 -10.43 9.79 -18.76
N SER A 492 -9.73 9.16 -17.81
CA SER A 492 -8.55 9.74 -17.16
C SER A 492 -7.46 10.08 -18.16
N MET A 493 -7.14 9.15 -19.07
CA MET A 493 -6.17 9.36 -20.14
C MET A 493 -6.57 10.53 -21.03
N THR A 494 -7.81 10.55 -21.52
CA THR A 494 -8.31 11.58 -22.44
C THR A 494 -8.24 12.96 -21.77
N THR A 495 -8.65 13.06 -20.52
CA THR A 495 -8.59 14.32 -19.75
C THR A 495 -7.14 14.80 -19.60
N MET A 496 -6.19 13.88 -19.26
CA MET A 496 -4.77 14.22 -19.20
C MET A 496 -4.21 14.71 -20.55
N LEU A 497 -4.62 14.08 -21.67
CA LEU A 497 -4.18 14.49 -22.99
C LEU A 497 -4.74 15.86 -23.41
N LEU A 498 -6.00 16.16 -23.05
CA LEU A 498 -6.60 17.47 -23.29
C LEU A 498 -5.87 18.59 -22.52
N MET A 499 -5.40 18.30 -21.30
CA MET A 499 -4.64 19.25 -20.50
C MET A 499 -3.13 19.27 -20.82
N LEU A 500 -2.63 18.36 -21.67
CA LEU A 500 -1.19 18.09 -21.84
C LEU A 500 -0.39 19.36 -22.15
N LYS A 501 -0.81 20.16 -23.16
CA LYS A 501 -0.10 21.37 -23.56
C LYS A 501 0.00 22.41 -22.43
N TRP A 502 -1.05 22.53 -21.62
CA TRP A 502 -1.07 23.41 -20.48
C TRP A 502 -0.14 22.92 -19.38
N LEU A 503 -0.21 21.62 -19.04
CA LEU A 503 0.66 20.99 -18.03
C LEU A 503 2.14 21.07 -18.42
N GLU A 504 2.49 20.84 -19.69
CA GLU A 504 3.86 20.95 -20.19
C GLU A 504 4.41 22.38 -20.12
N ARG A 505 3.54 23.40 -20.29
CA ARG A 505 3.94 24.80 -20.14
C ARG A 505 4.32 25.13 -18.69
N ILE A 506 3.58 24.59 -17.72
CA ILE A 506 3.81 24.82 -16.29
C ILE A 506 5.03 24.02 -15.78
N THR A 507 5.39 22.93 -16.42
CA THR A 507 6.54 22.09 -16.03
C THR A 507 7.86 22.53 -16.66
N LYS A 508 7.83 23.46 -17.60
CA LYS A 508 9.03 24.12 -18.18
C LYS A 508 9.53 25.24 -17.29
#